data_2ae5520b6bb670d85fafaaf3dff8d0b6
#
_entry.id   2ae5520b6bb670d85fafaaf3dff8d0b6
#
_cell.length_a   1.000
_cell.length_b   1.000
_cell.length_c   1.000
_cell.angle_alpha   90.00
_cell.angle_beta   90.00
_cell.angle_gamma   90.00
#
_symmetry.space_group_name_H-M   'P 1'
#
loop_
_entity.id
_entity.type
_entity.pdbx_description
1 polymer ?
#
loop_
_entity_poly.entity_id
_entity_poly.type
_entity_poly.pdbx_seq_one_letter_code
_entity_poly.pdbx_strand_id
1 'polypeptide(L)'
;MPTLQCEFWNVGQGLFSSGRIQMGDAPAFHWVYDCGTNSSQKLIQNAIQEYNQQENNADIDLLVLSHFDRDHISGIKELLKNRRKIKHWVVPYYPLWQRLVIALLLDIQPDDEEWAFYQNPIQYFKTYFAEELKETKFLLLPAKKNESEISISLNPSSFDDVLSFETTEKLSNEFDNLEQLEPNVHWLNPDKALLFGKGEEQFEFVLYNVPFHLLAKVPTNLTAFQKQVKQIIQSHQSNSTDPTPALKTLYTLAFGNGSKHKNIISQYLYIRNITSTAVWGLGNNYIYDIPKNDGNEIIVFPKDRNKNAILYTGDAFLNDLPLLTDLTQSLGVERMARIYCLQVPHHGSKHNWQQGLANIFSPCLSVFSADSQRRNGHPHSEVLKDFATYTPILVNKNKRLFIHSI
;
A
#
# COMPACT_ATOMS: atom_id res chain seq x y z
N MET A 1 -10.02 -11.61 -24.38
CA MET A 1 -9.70 -11.99 -23.01
C MET A 1 -9.19 -10.76 -22.30
N PRO A 2 -9.56 -10.52 -21.05
CA PRO A 2 -9.03 -9.42 -20.27
C PRO A 2 -7.52 -9.60 -20.05
N THR A 3 -6.79 -8.50 -20.02
CA THR A 3 -5.35 -8.49 -19.74
C THR A 3 -5.08 -7.68 -18.49
N LEU A 4 -4.24 -8.23 -17.61
CA LEU A 4 -3.72 -7.55 -16.42
C LEU A 4 -2.24 -7.24 -16.67
N GLN A 5 -1.86 -5.97 -16.65
CA GLN A 5 -0.49 -5.52 -16.82
C GLN A 5 -0.05 -4.77 -15.55
N CYS A 6 1.22 -4.90 -15.19
CA CYS A 6 1.77 -4.28 -14.00
C CYS A 6 3.17 -3.76 -14.26
N GLU A 7 3.49 -2.64 -13.66
CA GLU A 7 4.79 -1.98 -13.76
C GLU A 7 5.35 -1.62 -12.39
N PHE A 8 6.65 -1.80 -12.23
CA PHE A 8 7.41 -1.29 -11.08
C PHE A 8 8.44 -0.31 -11.62
N TRP A 9 8.33 0.93 -11.19
CA TRP A 9 9.08 2.07 -11.74
C TRP A 9 10.46 2.23 -11.12
N ASN A 10 11.40 2.76 -11.87
CA ASN A 10 12.81 2.95 -11.49
C ASN A 10 13.03 4.14 -10.55
N VAL A 11 12.42 4.12 -9.39
CA VAL A 11 12.47 5.20 -8.40
C VAL A 11 13.63 5.10 -7.40
N GLY A 12 14.47 4.07 -7.52
CA GLY A 12 15.56 3.82 -6.57
C GLY A 12 15.07 3.19 -5.28
N GLN A 13 15.41 3.78 -4.12
CA GLN A 13 14.92 3.34 -2.82
C GLN A 13 13.54 3.93 -2.59
N GLY A 14 12.51 3.12 -2.75
CA GLY A 14 11.11 3.50 -2.63
C GLY A 14 10.22 2.58 -3.44
N LEU A 15 8.94 2.88 -3.50
CA LEU A 15 7.98 2.10 -4.26
C LEU A 15 7.05 3.02 -5.06
N PHE A 16 7.02 2.78 -6.35
CA PHE A 16 6.00 3.26 -7.26
C PHE A 16 5.66 2.10 -8.19
N SER A 17 4.43 1.62 -8.10
CA SER A 17 3.92 0.60 -9.01
C SER A 17 2.59 1.04 -9.58
N SER A 18 2.38 0.75 -10.84
CA SER A 18 1.14 1.00 -11.55
C SER A 18 0.71 -0.22 -12.33
N GLY A 19 -0.54 -0.25 -12.74
CA GLY A 19 -0.98 -1.26 -13.66
C GLY A 19 -2.31 -0.91 -14.30
N ARG A 20 -2.70 -1.77 -15.24
CA ARG A 20 -3.96 -1.61 -15.96
C ARG A 20 -4.63 -2.94 -16.25
N ILE A 21 -5.95 -2.90 -16.26
CA ILE A 21 -6.78 -3.99 -16.72
C ILE A 21 -7.50 -3.52 -17.98
N GLN A 22 -7.31 -4.26 -19.07
CA GLN A 22 -8.00 -4.01 -20.33
C GLN A 22 -9.04 -5.10 -20.55
N MET A 23 -10.29 -4.71 -20.78
CA MET A 23 -11.39 -5.62 -21.10
C MET A 23 -11.97 -5.27 -22.47
N GLY A 24 -11.59 -6.04 -23.49
CA GLY A 24 -11.98 -5.75 -24.88
C GLY A 24 -11.66 -4.31 -25.28
N ASP A 25 -12.61 -3.61 -25.89
CA ASP A 25 -12.48 -2.22 -26.36
C ASP A 25 -12.92 -1.19 -25.31
N ALA A 26 -13.29 -1.61 -24.08
CA ALA A 26 -13.66 -0.69 -23.01
C ALA A 26 -12.42 0.12 -22.55
N PRO A 27 -12.63 1.33 -21.97
CA PRO A 27 -11.52 2.06 -21.32
C PRO A 27 -10.83 1.18 -20.29
N ALA A 28 -9.47 1.24 -20.26
CA ALA A 28 -8.70 0.49 -19.30
C ALA A 28 -8.97 0.99 -17.87
N PHE A 29 -8.97 0.08 -16.90
CA PHE A 29 -8.96 0.41 -15.48
C PHE A 29 -7.52 0.56 -15.03
N HIS A 30 -7.18 1.70 -14.44
CA HIS A 30 -5.84 2.05 -13.99
C HIS A 30 -5.73 2.04 -12.48
N TRP A 31 -4.73 1.34 -11.92
CA TRP A 31 -4.42 1.45 -10.50
C TRP A 31 -2.98 1.90 -10.27
N VAL A 32 -2.76 2.47 -9.10
CA VAL A 32 -1.43 2.80 -8.56
C VAL A 32 -1.33 2.25 -7.14
N TYR A 33 -0.23 1.60 -6.83
CA TYR A 33 0.13 1.19 -5.47
C TYR A 33 1.41 1.90 -5.06
N ASP A 34 1.31 2.77 -4.07
CA ASP A 34 2.32 3.70 -3.60
C ASP A 34 2.88 4.61 -4.73
N CYS A 35 3.48 5.70 -4.37
CA CYS A 35 4.21 6.58 -5.28
C CYS A 35 5.21 7.39 -4.49
N GLY A 36 6.42 6.84 -4.27
CA GLY A 36 7.41 7.53 -3.46
C GLY A 36 8.84 7.07 -3.65
N THR A 37 9.77 7.86 -3.12
CA THR A 37 11.19 7.55 -3.10
C THR A 37 11.91 8.25 -1.96
N ASN A 38 12.87 7.56 -1.36
CA ASN A 38 13.92 8.13 -0.51
C ASN A 38 15.20 8.46 -1.30
N SER A 39 15.23 8.18 -2.61
CA SER A 39 16.30 8.56 -3.51
C SER A 39 16.14 10.02 -4.00
N SER A 40 16.62 10.35 -5.19
CA SER A 40 16.48 11.68 -5.76
C SER A 40 15.02 11.96 -6.16
N GLN A 41 14.50 13.14 -5.80
CA GLN A 41 13.17 13.59 -6.24
C GLN A 41 13.02 13.59 -7.77
N LYS A 42 14.11 13.80 -8.49
CA LYS A 42 14.11 13.74 -9.96
C LYS A 42 13.73 12.33 -10.49
N LEU A 43 14.10 11.26 -9.79
CA LEU A 43 13.75 9.91 -10.23
C LEU A 43 12.24 9.68 -10.21
N ILE A 44 11.57 10.06 -9.12
CA ILE A 44 10.12 9.92 -9.04
C ILE A 44 9.38 10.85 -10.02
N GLN A 45 9.90 12.06 -10.25
CA GLN A 45 9.33 12.97 -11.25
C GLN A 45 9.44 12.40 -12.68
N ASN A 46 10.60 11.84 -13.04
CA ASN A 46 10.78 11.20 -14.34
C ASN A 46 9.84 10.00 -14.49
N ALA A 47 9.79 9.12 -13.49
CA ALA A 47 8.91 7.95 -13.50
C ALA A 47 7.42 8.34 -13.65
N ILE A 48 6.97 9.38 -12.94
CA ILE A 48 5.60 9.90 -13.09
C ILE A 48 5.38 10.49 -14.49
N GLN A 49 6.35 11.20 -15.03
CA GLN A 49 6.24 11.74 -16.38
C GLN A 49 6.10 10.63 -17.43
N GLU A 50 6.92 9.59 -17.35
CA GLU A 50 6.84 8.43 -18.23
C GLU A 50 5.50 7.70 -18.07
N TYR A 51 5.07 7.44 -16.83
CA TYR A 51 3.76 6.88 -16.54
C TYR A 51 2.61 7.69 -17.17
N ASN A 52 2.65 9.02 -17.04
CA ASN A 52 1.64 9.90 -17.62
C ASN A 52 1.62 9.83 -19.14
N GLN A 53 2.80 9.79 -19.79
CA GLN A 53 2.91 9.63 -21.25
C GLN A 53 2.39 8.26 -21.71
N GLN A 54 2.79 7.20 -21.03
CA GLN A 54 2.41 5.83 -21.37
C GLN A 54 0.89 5.61 -21.27
N GLU A 55 0.26 6.17 -20.26
CA GLU A 55 -1.18 6.06 -20.03
C GLU A 55 -2.00 7.24 -20.62
N ASN A 56 -1.40 8.06 -21.50
CA ASN A 56 -2.04 9.23 -22.13
C ASN A 56 -2.75 10.15 -21.13
N ASN A 57 -2.19 10.31 -19.93
CA ASN A 57 -2.78 11.05 -18.82
C ASN A 57 -4.19 10.55 -18.41
N ALA A 58 -4.50 9.28 -18.61
CA ALA A 58 -5.77 8.69 -18.16
C ALA A 58 -5.95 8.87 -16.64
N ASP A 59 -7.18 9.00 -16.18
CA ASP A 59 -7.49 9.06 -14.76
C ASP A 59 -7.05 7.79 -14.03
N ILE A 60 -6.75 7.90 -12.74
CA ILE A 60 -6.45 6.77 -11.88
C ILE A 60 -7.76 6.29 -11.26
N ASP A 61 -8.18 5.07 -11.61
CA ASP A 61 -9.40 4.50 -11.07
C ASP A 61 -9.24 4.10 -9.60
N LEU A 62 -8.05 3.61 -9.21
CA LEU A 62 -7.73 3.20 -7.85
C LEU A 62 -6.30 3.57 -7.46
N LEU A 63 -6.14 4.44 -6.47
CA LEU A 63 -4.87 4.66 -5.77
C LEU A 63 -4.91 3.94 -4.42
N VAL A 64 -3.89 3.15 -4.11
CA VAL A 64 -3.73 2.47 -2.82
C VAL A 64 -2.42 2.91 -2.18
N LEU A 65 -2.47 3.40 -0.96
CA LEU A 65 -1.27 3.68 -0.17
C LEU A 65 -1.05 2.56 0.84
N SER A 66 0.16 2.01 0.88
CA SER A 66 0.52 0.99 1.86
C SER A 66 0.65 1.58 3.27
N HIS A 67 1.40 2.66 3.40
CA HIS A 67 1.63 3.40 4.64
C HIS A 67 2.11 4.83 4.32
N PHE A 68 2.54 5.58 5.35
CA PHE A 68 2.80 7.01 5.20
C PHE A 68 4.29 7.39 5.18
N ASP A 69 5.19 6.43 4.98
CA ASP A 69 6.62 6.74 4.89
C ASP A 69 6.96 7.44 3.57
N ARG A 70 7.95 8.30 3.60
CA ARG A 70 8.33 9.16 2.48
C ARG A 70 8.59 8.41 1.18
N ASP A 71 9.20 7.24 1.26
CA ASP A 71 9.50 6.39 0.10
C ASP A 71 8.28 5.69 -0.51
N HIS A 72 7.09 5.91 0.06
CA HIS A 72 5.80 5.44 -0.44
C HIS A 72 4.87 6.57 -0.86
N ILE A 73 5.05 7.81 -0.36
CA ILE A 73 4.11 8.92 -0.60
C ILE A 73 4.72 10.16 -1.26
N SER A 74 6.05 10.31 -1.31
CA SER A 74 6.69 11.57 -1.71
C SER A 74 6.42 12.02 -3.15
N GLY A 75 5.93 11.13 -4.01
CA GLY A 75 5.54 11.42 -5.38
C GLY A 75 4.07 11.81 -5.57
N ILE A 76 3.21 11.65 -4.55
CA ILE A 76 1.76 11.86 -4.70
C ILE A 76 1.44 13.30 -5.15
N LYS A 77 2.09 14.30 -4.58
CA LYS A 77 1.91 15.70 -5.01
C LYS A 77 2.26 15.88 -6.50
N GLU A 78 3.33 15.24 -6.98
CA GLU A 78 3.73 15.31 -8.38
C GLU A 78 2.73 14.56 -9.29
N LEU A 79 2.23 13.42 -8.84
CA LEU A 79 1.24 12.61 -9.56
C LEU A 79 -0.06 13.41 -9.82
N LEU A 80 -0.47 14.26 -8.88
CA LEU A 80 -1.68 15.08 -8.96
C LEU A 80 -1.50 16.38 -9.78
N LYS A 81 -0.28 16.90 -9.91
CA LYS A 81 -0.02 18.22 -10.56
C LYS A 81 -0.53 18.34 -12.00
N ASN A 82 -0.64 17.24 -12.73
CA ASN A 82 -1.03 17.26 -14.14
C ASN A 82 -2.55 17.16 -14.36
N ARG A 83 -3.35 17.57 -13.38
CA ARG A 83 -4.83 17.53 -13.38
C ARG A 83 -5.40 16.11 -13.54
N ARG A 84 -4.63 15.11 -13.19
CA ARG A 84 -5.06 13.74 -13.21
C ARG A 84 -6.02 13.50 -12.05
N LYS A 85 -7.19 12.96 -12.33
CA LYS A 85 -8.18 12.64 -11.29
C LYS A 85 -7.87 11.27 -10.70
N ILE A 86 -8.16 11.12 -9.42
CA ILE A 86 -8.20 9.84 -8.72
C ILE A 86 -9.66 9.57 -8.38
N LYS A 87 -10.24 8.49 -8.92
CA LYS A 87 -11.64 8.15 -8.65
C LYS A 87 -11.83 7.55 -7.26
N HIS A 88 -10.99 6.57 -6.90
CA HIS A 88 -11.00 5.92 -5.59
C HIS A 88 -9.59 5.98 -4.99
N TRP A 89 -9.51 6.41 -3.76
CA TRP A 89 -8.24 6.47 -3.04
C TRP A 89 -8.35 5.67 -1.74
N VAL A 90 -7.73 4.50 -1.68
CA VAL A 90 -7.65 3.70 -0.46
C VAL A 90 -6.53 4.24 0.41
N VAL A 91 -6.91 4.63 1.62
CA VAL A 91 -5.99 5.15 2.64
C VAL A 91 -6.00 4.19 3.82
N PRO A 92 -4.82 3.74 4.30
CA PRO A 92 -4.77 2.96 5.52
C PRO A 92 -5.32 3.80 6.67
N TYR A 93 -6.28 3.24 7.39
CA TYR A 93 -6.85 3.95 8.53
C TYR A 93 -5.99 3.76 9.77
N TYR A 94 -5.47 4.84 10.24
CA TYR A 94 -4.83 4.96 11.55
C TYR A 94 -5.54 6.02 12.38
N PRO A 95 -5.91 5.74 13.65
CA PRO A 95 -6.41 6.77 14.54
C PRO A 95 -5.44 7.97 14.63
N LEU A 96 -5.94 9.16 14.86
CA LEU A 96 -5.14 10.40 14.94
C LEU A 96 -3.90 10.24 15.83
N TRP A 97 -4.08 9.67 17.02
CA TRP A 97 -2.99 9.47 17.97
C TRP A 97 -1.86 8.60 17.39
N GLN A 98 -2.20 7.62 16.54
CA GLN A 98 -1.23 6.73 15.90
C GLN A 98 -0.50 7.45 14.76
N ARG A 99 -1.21 8.25 13.96
CA ARG A 99 -0.60 9.08 12.92
C ARG A 99 0.40 10.08 13.50
N LEU A 100 0.04 10.76 14.60
CA LEU A 100 0.94 11.70 15.28
C LEU A 100 2.18 11.00 15.85
N VAL A 101 2.02 9.79 16.33
CA VAL A 101 3.12 8.95 16.76
C VAL A 101 4.07 8.63 15.60
N ILE A 102 3.56 8.24 14.46
CA ILE A 102 4.36 7.98 13.26
C ILE A 102 5.13 9.26 12.87
N ALA A 103 4.46 10.41 12.85
CA ALA A 103 5.11 11.70 12.58
C ALA A 103 6.30 11.96 13.50
N LEU A 104 6.11 11.78 14.81
CA LEU A 104 7.18 11.97 15.80
C LEU A 104 8.35 10.99 15.63
N LEU A 105 8.07 9.74 15.23
CA LEU A 105 9.12 8.75 14.93
C LEU A 105 9.93 9.10 13.69
N LEU A 106 9.32 9.79 12.75
CA LEU A 106 9.97 10.32 11.55
C LEU A 106 10.69 11.66 11.82
N ASP A 107 10.68 12.14 13.08
CA ASP A 107 11.24 13.41 13.52
C ASP A 107 10.58 14.64 12.86
N ILE A 108 9.30 14.49 12.46
CA ILE A 108 8.48 15.55 11.91
C ILE A 108 7.95 16.39 13.06
N GLN A 109 8.19 17.69 13.01
CA GLN A 109 7.80 18.65 14.06
C GLN A 109 6.46 19.31 13.70
N PRO A 110 5.73 19.90 14.67
CA PRO A 110 4.44 20.54 14.43
C PRO A 110 4.47 21.74 13.48
N ASP A 111 5.60 22.37 13.30
CA ASP A 111 5.83 23.47 12.36
C ASP A 111 6.26 23.02 10.97
N ASP A 112 6.53 21.73 10.78
CA ASP A 112 6.78 21.16 9.47
C ASP A 112 5.47 21.04 8.66
N GLU A 113 5.55 21.27 7.35
CA GLU A 113 4.40 21.12 6.44
C GLU A 113 3.80 19.71 6.52
N GLU A 114 4.65 18.70 6.65
CA GLU A 114 4.28 17.30 6.76
C GLU A 114 3.45 16.98 8.01
N TRP A 115 3.54 17.78 9.08
CA TRP A 115 2.71 17.57 10.27
C TRP A 115 1.22 17.63 9.98
N ALA A 116 0.79 18.58 9.13
CA ALA A 116 -0.61 18.69 8.71
C ALA A 116 -1.08 17.43 7.95
N PHE A 117 -0.19 16.77 7.21
CA PHE A 117 -0.48 15.49 6.58
C PHE A 117 -0.82 14.40 7.61
N TYR A 118 -0.02 14.27 8.67
CA TYR A 118 -0.28 13.26 9.71
C TYR A 118 -1.50 13.60 10.57
N GLN A 119 -1.83 14.88 10.71
CA GLN A 119 -3.09 15.29 11.37
C GLN A 119 -4.31 14.86 10.55
N ASN A 120 -4.33 15.14 9.26
CA ASN A 120 -5.41 14.75 8.36
C ASN A 120 -4.89 14.62 6.92
N PRO A 121 -4.52 13.41 6.47
CA PRO A 121 -3.95 13.19 5.14
C PRO A 121 -4.91 13.60 4.01
N ILE A 122 -6.22 13.41 4.18
CA ILE A 122 -7.23 13.77 3.17
C ILE A 122 -7.27 15.30 3.01
N GLN A 123 -7.43 16.01 4.13
CA GLN A 123 -7.50 17.47 4.11
C GLN A 123 -6.20 18.10 3.61
N TYR A 124 -5.05 17.53 3.99
CA TYR A 124 -3.75 17.98 3.51
C TYR A 124 -3.68 17.98 1.98
N PHE A 125 -4.01 16.87 1.33
CA PHE A 125 -4.00 16.82 -0.14
C PHE A 125 -5.09 17.69 -0.76
N LYS A 126 -6.27 17.76 -0.17
CA LYS A 126 -7.34 18.64 -0.66
C LYS A 126 -6.99 20.14 -0.59
N THR A 127 -6.16 20.54 0.36
CA THR A 127 -5.67 21.93 0.45
C THR A 127 -4.88 22.34 -0.80
N TYR A 128 -4.16 21.40 -1.41
CA TYR A 128 -3.35 21.66 -2.60
C TYR A 128 -4.03 21.29 -3.92
N PHE A 129 -4.95 20.34 -3.90
CA PHE A 129 -5.53 19.70 -5.09
C PHE A 129 -7.06 19.57 -4.97
N ALA A 130 -7.72 20.67 -4.56
CA ALA A 130 -9.17 20.68 -4.30
C ALA A 130 -9.99 20.24 -5.53
N GLU A 131 -9.64 20.73 -6.71
CA GLU A 131 -10.38 20.44 -7.95
C GLU A 131 -10.11 19.01 -8.44
N GLU A 132 -8.88 18.53 -8.36
CA GLU A 132 -8.48 17.18 -8.78
C GLU A 132 -9.13 16.10 -7.88
N LEU A 133 -9.30 16.42 -6.60
CA LEU A 133 -9.82 15.50 -5.58
C LEU A 133 -11.29 15.73 -5.21
N LYS A 134 -11.96 16.65 -5.90
CA LYS A 134 -13.36 17.03 -5.60
C LYS A 134 -14.33 15.85 -5.66
N GLU A 135 -14.15 14.98 -6.65
CA GLU A 135 -14.99 13.81 -6.91
C GLU A 135 -14.37 12.51 -6.36
N THR A 136 -13.17 12.58 -5.78
CA THR A 136 -12.47 11.41 -5.25
C THR A 136 -13.23 10.79 -4.09
N LYS A 137 -13.49 9.49 -4.17
CA LYS A 137 -13.99 8.69 -3.05
C LYS A 137 -12.80 8.21 -2.23
N PHE A 138 -12.70 8.68 -0.99
CA PHE A 138 -11.69 8.22 -0.04
C PHE A 138 -12.21 6.98 0.69
N LEU A 139 -11.49 5.89 0.53
CA LEU A 139 -11.84 4.59 1.08
C LEU A 139 -10.91 4.29 2.26
N LEU A 140 -11.42 4.38 3.46
CA LEU A 140 -10.67 4.09 4.68
C LEU A 140 -10.75 2.60 4.98
N LEU A 141 -9.61 1.92 5.01
CA LEU A 141 -9.52 0.51 5.38
C LEU A 141 -9.18 0.38 6.86
N PRO A 142 -10.13 0.00 7.74
CA PRO A 142 -9.83 -0.32 9.12
C PRO A 142 -9.05 -1.64 9.20
N ALA A 143 -8.32 -1.83 10.29
CA ALA A 143 -7.82 -3.15 10.64
C ALA A 143 -8.99 -4.11 10.95
N LYS A 144 -8.82 -5.38 10.60
CA LYS A 144 -9.80 -6.42 10.88
C LYS A 144 -10.06 -6.54 12.39
N LYS A 145 -11.32 -6.58 12.81
CA LYS A 145 -11.69 -6.82 14.21
C LYS A 145 -11.68 -8.31 14.53
N ASN A 146 -11.42 -8.67 15.78
CA ASN A 146 -11.67 -10.02 16.24
C ASN A 146 -13.16 -10.37 16.09
N GLU A 147 -13.49 -11.61 15.75
CA GLU A 147 -14.83 -12.11 15.39
C GLU A 147 -15.96 -11.81 16.41
N SER A 148 -15.63 -11.39 17.62
CA SER A 148 -16.59 -11.16 18.71
C SER A 148 -17.28 -9.78 18.71
N GLU A 149 -16.90 -8.85 17.83
CA GLU A 149 -17.42 -7.46 17.88
C GLU A 149 -18.04 -6.96 16.56
N ILE A 150 -18.33 -7.83 15.61
CA ILE A 150 -18.85 -7.40 14.30
C ILE A 150 -20.36 -7.43 14.30
N SER A 151 -20.99 -6.28 14.51
CA SER A 151 -22.36 -6.04 14.02
C SER A 151 -22.27 -5.51 12.60
N ILE A 152 -22.51 -6.35 11.62
CA ILE A 152 -22.47 -5.97 10.20
C ILE A 152 -23.83 -5.46 9.79
N SER A 153 -23.96 -4.17 9.53
CA SER A 153 -25.03 -3.64 8.71
C SER A 153 -24.56 -3.64 7.26
N LEU A 154 -25.09 -4.55 6.47
CA LEU A 154 -24.81 -4.66 5.05
C LEU A 154 -25.70 -3.65 4.31
N ASN A 155 -25.20 -2.46 4.08
CA ASN A 155 -25.76 -1.59 3.05
C ASN A 155 -24.83 -1.65 1.84
N PRO A 156 -25.23 -2.31 0.74
CA PRO A 156 -24.49 -2.20 -0.51
C PRO A 156 -24.65 -0.78 -1.02
N SER A 157 -23.67 0.07 -0.75
CA SER A 157 -23.69 1.45 -1.22
C SER A 157 -22.87 1.57 -2.48
N SER A 158 -23.55 2.03 -3.51
CA SER A 158 -23.07 2.50 -4.81
C SER A 158 -22.32 1.50 -5.69
N PHE A 159 -23.06 0.92 -6.63
CA PHE A 159 -22.49 0.48 -7.89
C PHE A 159 -22.05 1.71 -8.67
N ASP A 160 -20.79 2.09 -8.57
CA ASP A 160 -20.15 2.79 -9.66
C ASP A 160 -19.99 1.78 -10.80
N ASP A 161 -20.18 2.19 -12.03
CA ASP A 161 -20.02 1.31 -13.21
C ASP A 161 -18.59 0.74 -13.33
N VAL A 162 -17.66 1.23 -12.52
CA VAL A 162 -16.23 0.93 -12.59
C VAL A 162 -15.76 0.00 -11.47
N LEU A 163 -16.06 0.31 -10.20
CA LEU A 163 -15.56 -0.44 -9.05
C LEU A 163 -16.68 -0.65 -8.02
N SER A 164 -16.95 -1.88 -7.64
CA SER A 164 -17.89 -2.20 -6.57
C SER A 164 -17.18 -2.52 -5.25
N PHE A 165 -17.70 -2.02 -4.14
CA PHE A 165 -17.17 -2.26 -2.80
C PHE A 165 -18.30 -2.25 -1.76
N GLU A 166 -18.07 -2.93 -0.64
CA GLU A 166 -18.95 -2.90 0.52
C GLU A 166 -18.40 -1.96 1.59
N THR A 167 -19.31 -1.17 2.20
CA THR A 167 -18.96 -0.30 3.33
C THR A 167 -19.37 -0.91 4.64
N THR A 168 -18.69 -0.56 5.71
CA THR A 168 -19.06 -0.90 7.08
C THR A 168 -19.53 0.33 7.84
N GLU A 169 -20.17 0.11 8.99
CA GLU A 169 -20.48 1.21 9.91
C GLU A 169 -19.22 1.91 10.38
N LYS A 170 -19.39 3.20 10.65
CA LYS A 170 -18.36 4.06 11.21
C LYS A 170 -17.76 3.45 12.46
N LEU A 171 -16.46 3.26 12.47
CA LEU A 171 -15.73 2.97 13.69
C LEU A 171 -15.65 4.26 14.51
N SER A 172 -16.55 4.43 15.47
CA SER A 172 -16.55 5.60 16.33
C SER A 172 -15.22 5.69 17.08
N ASN A 173 -14.41 6.67 16.71
CA ASN A 173 -13.22 7.03 17.44
C ASN A 173 -13.34 8.49 17.83
N GLU A 174 -13.47 8.76 19.14
CA GLU A 174 -13.67 10.12 19.69
C GLU A 174 -12.58 11.13 19.26
N PHE A 175 -11.50 10.65 18.65
CA PHE A 175 -10.32 11.43 18.29
C PHE A 175 -10.16 11.70 16.81
N ASP A 176 -11.00 11.14 15.96
CA ASP A 176 -10.79 11.21 14.52
C ASP A 176 -11.83 12.09 13.84
N ASN A 177 -11.38 13.24 13.35
CA ASN A 177 -12.21 14.18 12.61
C ASN A 177 -12.19 13.93 11.10
N LEU A 178 -11.58 12.83 10.61
CA LEU A 178 -11.48 12.54 9.18
C LEU A 178 -12.85 12.52 8.49
N GLU A 179 -13.89 12.11 9.22
CA GLU A 179 -15.22 11.91 8.69
C GLU A 179 -16.16 13.11 8.82
N GLN A 180 -15.91 13.99 9.78
CA GLN A 180 -16.84 15.12 10.05
C GLN A 180 -16.84 16.16 8.93
N LEU A 181 -15.85 16.11 8.04
CA LEU A 181 -15.57 17.16 7.09
C LEU A 181 -15.88 16.80 5.64
N GLU A 182 -16.13 15.48 5.30
CA GLU A 182 -16.07 15.07 3.90
C GLU A 182 -17.15 14.04 3.52
N PRO A 183 -18.11 14.41 2.63
CA PRO A 183 -19.16 13.51 2.18
C PRO A 183 -18.65 12.31 1.36
N ASN A 184 -17.42 12.40 0.84
CA ASN A 184 -16.83 11.37 -0.02
C ASN A 184 -15.91 10.40 0.73
N VAL A 185 -15.98 10.33 2.05
CA VAL A 185 -15.22 9.37 2.86
C VAL A 185 -16.08 8.17 3.20
N HIS A 186 -15.60 6.98 2.86
CA HIS A 186 -16.30 5.71 3.07
C HIS A 186 -15.44 4.74 3.85
N TRP A 187 -16.05 3.98 4.75
CA TRP A 187 -15.39 2.93 5.50
C TRP A 187 -15.53 1.60 4.75
N LEU A 188 -14.40 1.01 4.35
CA LEU A 188 -14.40 -0.29 3.70
C LEU A 188 -14.70 -1.41 4.70
N ASN A 189 -15.43 -2.41 4.23
CA ASN A 189 -15.53 -3.68 4.93
C ASN A 189 -14.21 -4.47 4.76
N PRO A 190 -13.43 -4.71 5.84
CA PRO A 190 -12.12 -5.35 5.73
C PRO A 190 -12.19 -6.84 5.35
N ASP A 191 -13.38 -7.44 5.39
CA ASP A 191 -13.62 -8.84 5.02
C ASP A 191 -14.02 -9.03 3.56
N LYS A 192 -14.15 -7.93 2.82
CA LYS A 192 -14.62 -7.95 1.43
C LYS A 192 -13.60 -7.38 0.45
N ALA A 193 -13.54 -8.00 -0.72
CA ALA A 193 -12.75 -7.48 -1.83
C ALA A 193 -13.47 -6.33 -2.52
N LEU A 194 -12.70 -5.41 -3.11
CA LEU A 194 -13.22 -4.53 -4.16
C LEU A 194 -13.30 -5.34 -5.45
N LEU A 195 -14.34 -5.16 -6.24
CA LEU A 195 -14.56 -5.91 -7.47
C LEU A 195 -14.64 -4.95 -8.66
N PHE A 196 -13.91 -5.30 -9.72
CA PHE A 196 -13.96 -4.62 -11.02
C PHE A 196 -14.38 -5.59 -12.10
N GLY A 197 -15.25 -5.13 -13.01
CA GLY A 197 -15.82 -5.96 -14.09
C GLY A 197 -17.12 -6.66 -13.69
N LYS A 198 -17.71 -7.38 -14.64
CA LYS A 198 -19.02 -8.07 -14.48
C LYS A 198 -18.98 -9.46 -15.12
N GLY A 199 -19.80 -10.37 -14.60
CA GLY A 199 -19.99 -11.70 -15.17
C GLY A 199 -18.73 -12.55 -15.21
N GLU A 200 -18.39 -13.02 -16.39
CA GLU A 200 -17.22 -13.91 -16.62
C GLU A 200 -15.88 -13.16 -16.68
N GLU A 201 -15.88 -11.83 -16.65
CA GLU A 201 -14.65 -11.01 -16.67
C GLU A 201 -14.62 -10.12 -15.43
N GLN A 202 -14.13 -10.67 -14.33
CA GLN A 202 -14.10 -9.99 -13.04
C GLN A 202 -12.73 -10.08 -12.37
N PHE A 203 -12.30 -8.96 -11.77
CA PHE A 203 -11.09 -8.85 -10.98
C PHE A 203 -11.41 -8.53 -9.53
N GLU A 204 -10.68 -9.14 -8.62
CA GLU A 204 -10.74 -8.82 -7.20
C GLU A 204 -9.49 -8.03 -6.76
N PHE A 205 -9.72 -7.03 -5.92
CA PHE A 205 -8.70 -6.30 -5.19
C PHE A 205 -8.95 -6.56 -3.70
N VAL A 206 -8.13 -7.43 -3.13
CA VAL A 206 -8.22 -7.77 -1.70
C VAL A 206 -7.26 -6.89 -0.94
N LEU A 207 -7.80 -6.10 -0.04
CA LEU A 207 -7.04 -5.22 0.83
C LEU A 207 -6.92 -5.87 2.21
N TYR A 208 -5.72 -5.82 2.78
CA TYR A 208 -5.50 -6.32 4.14
C TYR A 208 -4.74 -5.27 4.94
N ASN A 209 -5.28 -4.92 6.10
CA ASN A 209 -4.61 -4.05 7.06
C ASN A 209 -4.38 -4.85 8.36
N VAL A 210 -3.19 -4.74 8.92
CA VAL A 210 -2.77 -5.53 10.09
C VAL A 210 -3.70 -5.27 11.28
N PRO A 211 -4.27 -6.31 11.89
CA PRO A 211 -5.09 -6.16 13.09
C PRO A 211 -4.30 -5.52 14.23
N PHE A 212 -4.91 -4.55 14.89
CA PHE A 212 -4.24 -3.75 15.91
C PHE A 212 -3.65 -4.60 17.06
N HIS A 213 -4.30 -5.68 17.46
CA HIS A 213 -3.83 -6.56 18.53
C HIS A 213 -2.57 -7.37 18.17
N LEU A 214 -2.27 -7.52 16.87
CA LEU A 214 -1.05 -8.17 16.37
C LEU A 214 0.12 -7.20 16.26
N LEU A 215 -0.11 -5.90 16.41
CA LEU A 215 0.96 -4.91 16.47
C LEU A 215 1.79 -5.18 17.73
N ALA A 216 3.03 -5.64 17.55
CA ALA A 216 3.93 -5.91 18.66
C ALA A 216 4.05 -4.68 19.57
N LYS A 217 3.83 -4.88 20.88
CA LYS A 217 3.89 -3.83 21.92
C LYS A 217 2.78 -2.78 21.87
N VAL A 218 1.53 -3.23 21.68
CA VAL A 218 0.39 -2.43 22.16
C VAL A 218 0.58 -2.23 23.67
N PRO A 219 0.48 -1.00 24.21
CA PRO A 219 0.55 -0.79 25.65
C PRO A 219 -0.44 -1.71 26.35
N THR A 220 -0.02 -2.36 27.44
CA THR A 220 -0.84 -3.29 28.23
C THR A 220 -2.15 -2.67 28.69
N ASN A 221 -2.24 -1.32 28.70
CA ASN A 221 -3.48 -0.59 28.92
C ASN A 221 -3.65 0.48 27.83
N LEU A 222 -4.09 0.06 26.64
CA LEU A 222 -4.32 0.93 25.51
C LEU A 222 -5.29 2.09 25.83
N THR A 223 -6.37 1.80 26.55
CA THR A 223 -7.36 2.82 26.94
C THR A 223 -6.74 3.91 27.81
N ALA A 224 -5.88 3.54 28.77
CA ALA A 224 -5.16 4.52 29.59
C ALA A 224 -4.16 5.33 28.75
N PHE A 225 -3.46 4.70 27.82
CA PHE A 225 -2.55 5.39 26.90
C PHE A 225 -3.30 6.39 26.02
N GLN A 226 -4.39 6.00 25.38
CA GLN A 226 -5.24 6.88 24.58
C GLN A 226 -5.77 8.06 25.39
N LYS A 227 -6.21 7.82 26.63
CA LYS A 227 -6.65 8.89 27.54
C LYS A 227 -5.52 9.89 27.83
N GLN A 228 -4.30 9.41 28.06
CA GLN A 228 -3.15 10.30 28.27
C GLN A 228 -2.81 11.12 27.04
N VAL A 229 -2.83 10.52 25.84
CA VAL A 229 -2.65 11.25 24.57
C VAL A 229 -3.69 12.37 24.45
N LYS A 230 -4.97 12.08 24.72
CA LYS A 230 -6.06 13.07 24.70
C LYS A 230 -5.79 14.21 25.66
N GLN A 231 -5.44 13.91 26.89
CA GLN A 231 -5.16 14.92 27.91
C GLN A 231 -4.00 15.84 27.50
N ILE A 232 -2.92 15.28 26.93
CA ILE A 232 -1.80 16.07 26.42
C ILE A 232 -2.26 17.00 25.30
N ILE A 233 -2.93 16.49 24.28
CA ILE A 233 -3.40 17.29 23.15
C ILE A 233 -4.34 18.41 23.64
N GLN A 234 -5.33 18.09 24.48
CA GLN A 234 -6.29 19.08 25.00
C GLN A 234 -5.62 20.16 25.88
N SER A 235 -4.69 19.76 26.75
CA SER A 235 -3.99 20.71 27.60
C SER A 235 -3.12 21.68 26.83
N HIS A 236 -2.46 21.19 25.78
CA HIS A 236 -1.61 22.03 24.93
C HIS A 236 -2.43 22.92 23.98
N GLN A 237 -3.56 22.43 23.45
CA GLN A 237 -4.51 23.27 22.70
C GLN A 237 -5.05 24.42 23.52
N SER A 238 -5.44 24.15 24.79
CA SER A 238 -5.94 25.18 25.70
C SER A 238 -4.91 26.25 26.06
N ASN A 239 -3.63 25.88 26.07
CA ASN A 239 -2.52 26.76 26.41
C ASN A 239 -1.75 27.30 25.19
N SER A 240 -2.17 26.97 23.97
CA SER A 240 -1.46 27.32 22.72
C SER A 240 0.03 26.94 22.77
N THR A 241 0.34 25.77 23.34
CA THR A 241 1.69 25.23 23.43
C THR A 241 1.85 23.97 22.58
N ASP A 242 3.09 23.62 22.21
CA ASP A 242 3.39 22.45 21.42
C ASP A 242 3.25 21.15 22.24
N PRO A 243 2.39 20.18 21.84
CA PRO A 243 2.23 18.91 22.54
C PRO A 243 3.34 17.90 22.22
N THR A 244 4.18 18.14 21.22
CA THR A 244 5.14 17.18 20.68
C THR A 244 6.11 16.62 21.71
N PRO A 245 6.77 17.41 22.57
CA PRO A 245 7.70 16.86 23.55
C PRO A 245 7.05 15.91 24.54
N ALA A 246 5.82 16.26 25.00
CA ALA A 246 5.06 15.43 25.93
C ALA A 246 4.57 14.14 25.29
N LEU A 247 4.09 14.19 24.03
CA LEU A 247 3.70 13.01 23.26
C LEU A 247 4.90 12.10 22.98
N LYS A 248 6.05 12.67 22.59
CA LYS A 248 7.30 11.92 22.34
C LYS A 248 7.75 11.17 23.60
N THR A 249 7.67 11.82 24.76
CA THR A 249 7.99 11.21 26.06
C THR A 249 7.03 10.06 26.38
N LEU A 250 5.72 10.31 26.30
CA LEU A 250 4.70 9.29 26.55
C LEU A 250 4.86 8.09 25.64
N TYR A 251 5.14 8.35 24.36
CA TYR A 251 5.35 7.32 23.37
C TYR A 251 6.61 6.48 23.64
N THR A 252 7.72 7.13 23.92
CA THR A 252 8.99 6.45 24.26
C THR A 252 8.82 5.53 25.48
N LEU A 253 8.04 5.95 26.48
CA LEU A 253 7.71 5.14 27.65
C LEU A 253 6.83 3.93 27.28
N ALA A 254 5.86 4.13 26.39
CA ALA A 254 4.91 3.08 26.00
C ALA A 254 5.48 2.03 25.04
N PHE A 255 6.32 2.46 24.09
CA PHE A 255 6.77 1.63 22.96
C PHE A 255 8.30 1.44 22.86
N GLY A 256 9.08 2.23 23.59
CA GLY A 256 10.55 2.20 23.52
C GLY A 256 11.12 2.95 22.32
N ASN A 257 12.46 3.02 22.24
CA ASN A 257 13.23 3.77 21.23
C ASN A 257 13.50 2.99 19.93
N GLY A 258 12.65 2.09 19.48
CA GLY A 258 12.94 1.21 18.35
C GLY A 258 12.26 1.62 17.03
N SER A 259 12.99 1.59 15.92
CA SER A 259 12.46 1.78 14.57
C SER A 259 11.51 0.66 14.10
N LYS A 260 11.47 -0.47 14.81
CA LYS A 260 10.62 -1.63 14.50
C LYS A 260 9.11 -1.34 14.47
N HIS A 261 8.68 -0.23 15.06
CA HIS A 261 7.25 0.08 15.19
C HIS A 261 6.70 0.94 14.06
N LYS A 262 7.58 1.50 13.21
CA LYS A 262 7.18 2.42 12.13
C LYS A 262 6.43 1.71 11.02
N ASN A 263 6.89 0.52 10.64
CA ASN A 263 6.45 -0.18 9.43
C ASN A 263 5.58 -1.41 9.73
N ILE A 264 5.17 -1.59 11.00
CA ILE A 264 4.27 -2.70 11.37
C ILE A 264 2.93 -2.57 10.66
N ILE A 265 2.58 -1.34 10.29
CA ILE A 265 1.31 -1.00 9.68
C ILE A 265 1.56 -0.77 8.20
N SER A 266 1.62 -1.85 7.43
CA SER A 266 1.57 -1.77 5.96
C SER A 266 0.27 -2.38 5.48
N GLN A 267 -0.44 -1.65 4.64
CA GLN A 267 -1.60 -2.15 3.94
C GLN A 267 -1.15 -2.97 2.74
N TYR A 268 -1.67 -4.18 2.64
CA TYR A 268 -1.40 -5.10 1.54
C TYR A 268 -2.46 -4.95 0.46
N LEU A 269 -2.07 -5.24 -0.76
CA LEU A 269 -2.99 -5.31 -1.88
C LEU A 269 -2.73 -6.58 -2.69
N TYR A 270 -3.77 -7.41 -2.82
CA TYR A 270 -3.77 -8.58 -3.69
C TYR A 270 -4.72 -8.31 -4.86
N ILE A 271 -4.27 -8.56 -6.09
CA ILE A 271 -5.04 -8.35 -7.32
C ILE A 271 -5.05 -9.63 -8.12
N ARG A 272 -6.23 -10.08 -8.57
CA ARG A 272 -6.39 -11.28 -9.38
C ARG A 272 -7.59 -11.18 -10.33
N ASN A 273 -7.47 -11.79 -11.50
CA ASN A 273 -8.63 -12.18 -12.31
C ASN A 273 -9.27 -13.44 -11.71
N ILE A 274 -10.51 -13.34 -11.23
CA ILE A 274 -11.22 -14.43 -10.55
C ILE A 274 -11.96 -15.37 -11.51
N THR A 275 -12.16 -14.97 -12.74
CA THR A 275 -12.94 -15.72 -13.74
C THR A 275 -12.08 -16.57 -14.67
N SER A 276 -10.75 -16.42 -14.64
CA SER A 276 -9.83 -17.22 -15.45
C SER A 276 -9.78 -18.66 -14.93
N THR A 277 -10.48 -19.56 -15.62
CA THR A 277 -10.41 -21.02 -15.42
C THR A 277 -9.36 -21.69 -16.31
N ALA A 278 -8.59 -20.91 -17.07
CA ALA A 278 -7.66 -21.44 -18.06
C ALA A 278 -6.53 -22.26 -17.42
N VAL A 279 -6.60 -23.54 -17.58
CA VAL A 279 -5.51 -24.50 -17.30
C VAL A 279 -4.55 -24.47 -18.48
N TRP A 280 -3.41 -23.83 -18.33
CA TRP A 280 -2.33 -23.85 -19.34
C TRP A 280 -1.02 -24.25 -18.69
N GLY A 281 -0.19 -24.92 -19.48
CA GLY A 281 0.95 -25.68 -19.05
C GLY A 281 1.99 -24.94 -18.21
N LEU A 282 2.68 -25.70 -17.40
CA LEU A 282 3.89 -25.31 -16.66
C LEU A 282 4.98 -24.84 -17.65
N GLY A 283 5.53 -23.67 -17.42
CA GLY A 283 6.61 -23.14 -18.25
C GLY A 283 7.37 -22.01 -17.56
N ASN A 284 8.63 -21.81 -17.96
CA ASN A 284 9.42 -20.68 -17.48
C ASN A 284 8.94 -19.38 -18.13
N ASN A 285 8.99 -18.27 -17.38
CA ASN A 285 8.71 -16.94 -17.91
C ASN A 285 9.67 -16.57 -19.04
N TYR A 286 9.19 -15.81 -20.02
CA TYR A 286 10.09 -15.13 -20.94
C TYR A 286 10.49 -13.79 -20.33
N ILE A 287 11.78 -13.58 -20.15
CA ILE A 287 12.33 -12.36 -19.54
C ILE A 287 13.28 -11.72 -20.54
N TYR A 288 13.04 -10.46 -20.84
CA TYR A 288 13.86 -9.65 -21.72
C TYR A 288 14.41 -8.46 -20.92
N ASP A 289 15.73 -8.26 -20.98
CA ASP A 289 16.40 -7.06 -20.42
C ASP A 289 16.76 -6.16 -21.60
N ILE A 290 16.03 -5.06 -21.76
CA ILE A 290 16.11 -4.15 -22.90
C ILE A 290 16.82 -2.87 -22.47
N PRO A 291 18.02 -2.57 -23.00
CA PRO A 291 18.67 -1.30 -22.75
C PRO A 291 17.85 -0.12 -23.28
N LYS A 292 17.72 0.94 -22.48
CA LYS A 292 17.14 2.23 -22.86
C LYS A 292 18.11 3.36 -22.51
N ASN A 293 17.87 4.56 -23.00
CA ASN A 293 18.74 5.72 -22.78
C ASN A 293 18.85 6.12 -21.29
N ASP A 294 17.83 5.84 -20.51
CA ASP A 294 17.65 6.20 -19.10
C ASP A 294 17.74 5.00 -18.13
N GLY A 295 18.21 3.85 -18.62
CA GLY A 295 18.33 2.61 -17.85
C GLY A 295 17.81 1.41 -18.62
N ASN A 296 17.65 0.27 -17.93
CA ASN A 296 17.14 -0.95 -18.53
C ASN A 296 15.67 -1.16 -18.20
N GLU A 297 14.93 -1.68 -19.16
CA GLU A 297 13.58 -2.18 -18.97
C GLU A 297 13.56 -3.70 -18.98
N ILE A 298 13.11 -4.32 -17.90
CA ILE A 298 12.89 -5.75 -17.83
C ILE A 298 11.43 -6.00 -18.20
N ILE A 299 11.22 -6.77 -19.27
CA ILE A 299 9.88 -7.17 -19.72
C ILE A 299 9.69 -8.64 -19.40
N VAL A 300 8.61 -8.97 -18.69
CA VAL A 300 8.25 -10.34 -18.33
C VAL A 300 6.93 -10.70 -18.99
N PHE A 301 6.93 -11.83 -19.72
CA PHE A 301 5.74 -12.47 -20.23
C PHE A 301 5.46 -13.74 -19.43
N PRO A 302 4.41 -13.74 -18.58
CA PRO A 302 4.03 -14.89 -17.78
C PRO A 302 3.65 -16.10 -18.63
N LYS A 303 4.08 -17.28 -18.21
CA LYS A 303 3.67 -18.57 -18.82
C LYS A 303 2.75 -19.38 -17.92
N ASP A 304 2.95 -19.30 -16.61
CA ASP A 304 2.10 -20.03 -15.67
C ASP A 304 0.81 -19.27 -15.43
N ARG A 305 -0.24 -19.67 -16.11
CA ARG A 305 -1.57 -19.07 -15.99
C ARG A 305 -2.37 -19.58 -14.79
N ASN A 306 -1.89 -20.59 -14.07
CA ASN A 306 -2.47 -21.00 -12.81
C ASN A 306 -2.16 -20.00 -11.70
N LYS A 307 -1.04 -19.28 -11.85
CA LYS A 307 -0.67 -18.17 -10.97
C LYS A 307 -0.89 -16.87 -11.73
N ASN A 308 -1.91 -16.14 -11.32
CA ASN A 308 -2.40 -14.94 -12.01
C ASN A 308 -2.65 -13.77 -11.07
N ALA A 309 -2.01 -13.76 -9.91
CA ALA A 309 -2.19 -12.72 -8.91
C ALA A 309 -0.92 -11.95 -8.63
N ILE A 310 -1.07 -10.67 -8.30
CA ILE A 310 -0.02 -9.82 -7.75
C ILE A 310 -0.31 -9.61 -6.26
N LEU A 311 0.70 -9.78 -5.42
CA LEU A 311 0.66 -9.43 -4.00
C LEU A 311 1.67 -8.32 -3.71
N TYR A 312 1.17 -7.17 -3.32
CA TYR A 312 1.93 -6.07 -2.76
C TYR A 312 1.92 -6.15 -1.24
N THR A 313 3.05 -5.94 -0.62
CA THR A 313 3.22 -6.07 0.84
C THR A 313 3.71 -4.79 1.53
N GLY A 314 4.02 -3.74 0.74
CA GLY A 314 4.62 -2.52 1.30
C GLY A 314 5.88 -2.83 2.09
N ASP A 315 5.94 -2.32 3.33
CA ASP A 315 7.06 -2.52 4.26
C ASP A 315 6.74 -3.50 5.39
N ALA A 316 5.89 -4.47 5.12
CA ALA A 316 5.41 -5.46 6.08
C ALA A 316 6.51 -6.20 6.86
N PHE A 317 6.18 -6.59 8.10
CA PHE A 317 7.01 -7.46 8.96
C PHE A 317 6.55 -8.90 8.87
N LEU A 318 6.99 -9.61 7.83
CA LEU A 318 6.59 -11.01 7.61
C LEU A 318 7.39 -12.02 8.43
N ASN A 319 8.43 -11.60 9.15
CA ASN A 319 9.14 -12.43 10.13
C ASN A 319 8.44 -12.49 11.49
N ASP A 320 7.31 -11.82 11.65
CA ASP A 320 6.42 -11.97 12.80
C ASP A 320 5.39 -13.06 12.50
N LEU A 321 5.49 -14.20 13.20
CA LEU A 321 4.66 -15.37 12.91
C LEU A 321 3.15 -15.12 13.10
N PRO A 322 2.68 -14.43 14.13
CA PRO A 322 1.28 -14.02 14.24
C PRO A 322 0.79 -13.21 13.04
N LEU A 323 1.54 -12.21 12.58
CA LEU A 323 1.18 -11.40 11.42
C LEU A 323 1.13 -12.21 10.14
N LEU A 324 2.13 -13.06 9.90
CA LEU A 324 2.16 -13.95 8.76
C LEU A 324 0.98 -14.92 8.75
N THR A 325 0.65 -15.48 9.92
CA THR A 325 -0.48 -16.41 10.07
C THR A 325 -1.79 -15.72 9.75
N ASP A 326 -2.03 -14.53 10.30
CA ASP A 326 -3.26 -13.78 10.05
C ASP A 326 -3.39 -13.36 8.58
N LEU A 327 -2.31 -12.88 7.96
CA LEU A 327 -2.28 -12.56 6.53
C LEU A 327 -2.64 -13.77 5.67
N THR A 328 -1.97 -14.91 5.91
CA THR A 328 -2.18 -16.11 5.10
C THR A 328 -3.58 -16.70 5.28
N GLN A 329 -4.14 -16.63 6.49
CA GLN A 329 -5.53 -17.00 6.78
C GLN A 329 -6.52 -16.04 6.10
N SER A 330 -6.25 -14.74 6.14
CA SER A 330 -7.11 -13.72 5.51
C SER A 330 -7.14 -13.84 3.98
N LEU A 331 -6.02 -14.17 3.35
CA LEU A 331 -5.97 -14.45 1.92
C LEU A 331 -6.61 -15.81 1.59
N GLY A 332 -6.39 -16.80 2.45
CA GLY A 332 -6.84 -18.17 2.23
C GLY A 332 -5.97 -18.96 1.25
N VAL A 333 -6.09 -20.27 1.29
CA VAL A 333 -5.24 -21.20 0.52
C VAL A 333 -5.33 -20.96 -0.99
N GLU A 334 -6.52 -20.69 -1.51
CA GLU A 334 -6.73 -20.47 -2.94
C GLU A 334 -5.97 -19.25 -3.44
N ARG A 335 -6.11 -18.08 -2.79
CA ARG A 335 -5.41 -16.86 -3.20
C ARG A 335 -3.90 -16.99 -3.04
N MET A 336 -3.44 -17.62 -1.97
CA MET A 336 -2.02 -17.91 -1.76
C MET A 336 -1.42 -18.73 -2.90
N ALA A 337 -2.13 -19.77 -3.36
CA ALA A 337 -1.69 -20.61 -4.47
C ALA A 337 -1.64 -19.90 -5.83
N ARG A 338 -2.31 -18.74 -5.97
CA ARG A 338 -2.40 -17.97 -7.20
C ARG A 338 -1.36 -16.84 -7.32
N ILE A 339 -0.52 -16.62 -6.32
CA ILE A 339 0.48 -15.55 -6.34
C ILE A 339 1.50 -15.81 -7.45
N TYR A 340 1.43 -15.01 -8.51
CA TYR A 340 2.40 -14.97 -9.59
C TYR A 340 3.56 -14.03 -9.24
N CYS A 341 3.25 -12.79 -8.88
CA CYS A 341 4.20 -11.75 -8.55
C CYS A 341 4.06 -11.34 -7.07
N LEU A 342 5.18 -11.36 -6.35
CA LEU A 342 5.28 -10.84 -4.98
C LEU A 342 6.19 -9.62 -4.96
N GLN A 343 5.69 -8.47 -4.54
CA GLN A 343 6.54 -7.36 -4.11
C GLN A 343 7.11 -7.71 -2.74
N VAL A 344 8.43 -7.89 -2.67
CA VAL A 344 9.12 -8.28 -1.45
C VAL A 344 9.14 -7.12 -0.46
N PRO A 345 8.72 -7.35 0.82
CA PRO A 345 8.51 -6.26 1.75
C PRO A 345 9.79 -5.51 2.10
N HIS A 346 9.61 -4.21 2.39
CA HIS A 346 10.63 -3.32 2.90
C HIS A 346 11.94 -3.42 2.11
N HIS A 347 11.83 -3.35 0.79
CA HIS A 347 12.95 -3.35 -0.15
C HIS A 347 13.87 -4.57 -0.04
N GLY A 348 13.40 -5.67 0.57
CA GLY A 348 14.20 -6.86 0.87
C GLY A 348 15.05 -6.72 2.14
N SER A 349 14.53 -6.04 3.15
CA SER A 349 15.15 -5.94 4.48
C SER A 349 15.11 -7.26 5.23
N LYS A 350 16.25 -7.74 5.73
CA LYS A 350 16.35 -8.91 6.61
C LYS A 350 15.63 -8.73 7.95
N HIS A 351 15.38 -7.49 8.35
CA HIS A 351 14.65 -7.18 9.58
C HIS A 351 13.15 -7.42 9.46
N ASN A 352 12.65 -7.57 8.23
CA ASN A 352 11.25 -7.81 7.88
C ASN A 352 11.02 -9.21 7.31
N TRP A 353 12.07 -10.00 7.21
CA TRP A 353 12.06 -11.30 6.56
C TRP A 353 12.86 -12.34 7.35
N GLN A 354 12.54 -13.60 7.19
CA GLN A 354 13.34 -14.73 7.67
C GLN A 354 13.43 -15.84 6.62
N GLN A 355 14.46 -16.64 6.68
CA GLN A 355 14.68 -17.75 5.75
C GLN A 355 13.50 -18.72 5.74
N GLY A 356 13.09 -19.15 4.55
CA GLY A 356 12.00 -20.09 4.30
C GLY A 356 10.64 -19.42 4.03
N LEU A 357 10.50 -18.10 4.25
CA LEU A 357 9.25 -17.40 3.96
C LEU A 357 8.93 -17.37 2.46
N ALA A 358 9.95 -17.35 1.60
CA ALA A 358 9.74 -17.41 0.15
C ALA A 358 8.94 -18.65 -0.27
N ASN A 359 9.15 -19.79 0.39
CA ASN A 359 8.40 -21.02 0.13
C ASN A 359 6.92 -20.94 0.50
N ILE A 360 6.57 -20.13 1.48
CA ILE A 360 5.16 -19.94 1.91
C ILE A 360 4.35 -19.25 0.81
N PHE A 361 4.93 -18.22 0.20
CA PHE A 361 4.30 -17.49 -0.92
C PHE A 361 4.52 -18.17 -2.26
N SER A 362 5.65 -18.86 -2.44
CA SER A 362 6.05 -19.58 -3.67
C SER A 362 5.73 -18.81 -4.96
N PRO A 363 6.09 -17.53 -5.12
CA PRO A 363 5.72 -16.76 -6.30
C PRO A 363 6.49 -17.26 -7.53
N CYS A 364 6.01 -16.95 -8.74
CA CYS A 364 6.80 -17.13 -9.95
C CYS A 364 7.83 -16.02 -10.15
N LEU A 365 7.55 -14.83 -9.61
CA LEU A 365 8.36 -13.63 -9.74
C LEU A 365 8.41 -12.88 -8.41
N SER A 366 9.60 -12.47 -7.98
CA SER A 366 9.83 -11.72 -6.74
C SER A 366 10.45 -10.37 -7.07
N VAL A 367 9.80 -9.28 -6.69
CA VAL A 367 10.23 -7.93 -7.04
C VAL A 367 10.80 -7.22 -5.83
N PHE A 368 12.03 -6.74 -5.97
CA PHE A 368 12.74 -5.94 -4.99
C PHE A 368 12.86 -4.49 -5.51
N SER A 369 12.07 -3.59 -4.98
CA SER A 369 12.17 -2.16 -5.32
C SER A 369 13.16 -1.48 -4.37
N ALA A 370 14.45 -1.44 -4.73
CA ALA A 370 15.53 -1.06 -3.84
C ALA A 370 16.74 -0.43 -4.56
N ASP A 371 17.54 0.39 -3.88
CA ASP A 371 18.83 0.87 -4.37
C ASP A 371 19.98 0.29 -3.52
N SER A 372 20.60 -0.78 -4.02
CA SER A 372 21.68 -1.50 -3.34
C SER A 372 22.95 -0.66 -3.07
N GLN A 373 23.09 0.50 -3.72
CA GLN A 373 24.21 1.41 -3.52
C GLN A 373 24.03 2.33 -2.31
N ARG A 374 22.87 2.30 -1.65
CA ARG A 374 22.64 3.12 -0.45
C ARG A 374 23.22 2.49 0.81
N ARG A 375 23.42 3.32 1.86
CA ARG A 375 24.00 2.94 3.13
C ARG A 375 23.34 1.73 3.79
N ASN A 376 22.04 1.51 3.58
CA ASN A 376 21.30 0.39 4.18
C ASN A 376 21.45 -0.92 3.40
N GLY A 377 22.03 -0.91 2.17
CA GLY A 377 22.38 -2.11 1.42
C GLY A 377 21.21 -3.03 1.06
N HIS A 378 20.02 -2.50 0.88
CA HIS A 378 18.87 -3.31 0.44
C HIS A 378 18.95 -3.63 -1.06
N PRO A 379 18.52 -4.81 -1.49
CA PRO A 379 18.10 -5.94 -0.68
C PRO A 379 19.27 -6.65 0.01
N HIS A 380 19.04 -7.18 1.21
CA HIS A 380 20.04 -7.97 1.91
C HIS A 380 20.25 -9.33 1.22
N SER A 381 21.50 -9.82 1.25
CA SER A 381 21.89 -11.06 0.58
C SER A 381 21.14 -12.28 1.08
N GLU A 382 20.79 -12.31 2.36
CA GLU A 382 20.04 -13.39 2.99
C GLU A 382 18.62 -13.50 2.40
N VAL A 383 17.99 -12.36 2.16
CA VAL A 383 16.65 -12.30 1.55
C VAL A 383 16.71 -12.72 0.08
N LEU A 384 17.68 -12.20 -0.68
CA LEU A 384 17.90 -12.61 -2.06
C LEU A 384 18.14 -14.11 -2.21
N LYS A 385 18.87 -14.74 -1.28
CA LYS A 385 19.10 -16.20 -1.28
C LYS A 385 17.81 -16.98 -1.06
N ASP A 386 16.93 -16.51 -0.17
CA ASP A 386 15.63 -17.17 0.08
C ASP A 386 14.75 -17.17 -1.18
N PHE A 387 14.84 -16.10 -1.98
CA PHE A 387 14.11 -15.96 -3.24
C PHE A 387 14.83 -16.50 -4.48
N ALA A 388 16.02 -17.10 -4.35
CA ALA A 388 16.84 -17.48 -5.52
C ALA A 388 16.12 -18.35 -6.56
N THR A 389 15.18 -19.20 -6.13
CA THR A 389 14.37 -20.08 -6.99
C THR A 389 13.08 -19.42 -7.49
N TYR A 390 12.76 -18.20 -7.06
CA TYR A 390 11.53 -17.48 -7.32
C TYR A 390 11.74 -16.23 -8.19
N THR A 391 12.64 -16.33 -9.15
CA THR A 391 12.97 -15.30 -10.15
C THR A 391 13.07 -13.90 -9.53
N PRO A 392 14.09 -13.63 -8.72
CA PRO A 392 14.25 -12.32 -8.08
C PRO A 392 14.63 -11.25 -9.12
N ILE A 393 13.84 -10.18 -9.19
CA ILE A 393 14.08 -9.02 -10.04
C ILE A 393 14.34 -7.80 -9.17
N LEU A 394 15.48 -7.15 -9.36
CA LEU A 394 15.82 -5.89 -8.72
C LEU A 394 15.38 -4.71 -9.58
N VAL A 395 14.40 -3.97 -9.11
CA VAL A 395 13.99 -2.66 -9.63
C VAL A 395 14.71 -1.59 -8.84
N ASN A 396 15.43 -0.69 -9.52
CA ASN A 396 16.25 0.35 -8.89
C ASN A 396 16.25 1.62 -9.74
N LYS A 397 17.13 2.58 -9.46
CA LYS A 397 17.21 3.83 -10.24
C LYS A 397 17.52 3.66 -11.73
N ASN A 398 18.06 2.49 -12.13
CA ASN A 398 18.50 2.20 -13.51
C ASN A 398 17.69 1.07 -14.16
N LYS A 399 16.76 0.47 -13.44
CA LYS A 399 15.98 -0.67 -13.94
C LYS A 399 14.53 -0.55 -13.52
N ARG A 400 13.62 -0.62 -14.49
CA ARG A 400 12.19 -0.79 -14.27
C ARG A 400 11.74 -2.18 -14.70
N LEU A 401 10.60 -2.62 -14.24
CA LEU A 401 10.00 -3.91 -14.58
C LEU A 401 8.61 -3.71 -15.14
N PHE A 402 8.35 -4.30 -16.29
CA PHE A 402 7.03 -4.38 -16.90
C PHE A 402 6.60 -5.84 -17.00
N ILE A 403 5.45 -6.19 -16.46
CA ILE A 403 4.85 -7.53 -16.52
C ILE A 403 3.65 -7.46 -17.46
N HIS A 404 3.75 -8.20 -18.57
CA HIS A 404 2.76 -8.17 -19.64
C HIS A 404 1.80 -9.36 -19.52
N SER A 405 0.52 -9.09 -19.33
CA SER A 405 -0.57 -10.08 -19.33
C SER A 405 -0.40 -11.22 -18.32
N ILE A 406 -0.67 -10.90 -17.07
CA ILE A 406 -0.82 -11.90 -16.00
C ILE A 406 -2.19 -12.59 -16.11
#